data_33916967486bedbf10869c494015c059
#
_entry.id   33916967486bedbf10869c494015c059
#
_cell.length_a   1.000
_cell.length_b   1.000
_cell.length_c   1.000
_cell.angle_alpha   90.00
_cell.angle_beta   90.00
_cell.angle_gamma   90.00
#
_symmetry.space_group_name_H-M   'P 1'
#
loop_
_entity.id
_entity.type
_entity.pdbx_description
1 polymer ?
#
loop_
_entity_poly.entity_id
_entity_poly.type
_entity_poly.pdbx_seq_one_letter_code
_entity_poly.pdbx_strand_id
1 'polypeptide(L)'
;MPYEFKLPDLGEGLTEGEIARWLVQEGQEIAEDDPLVEVQTDKTTVEIPSPAAGKVASILVEEGKVVPVGTILVVIGDGAVPRTEEQPRAEPAPAPQPPPTSTEPSRLRATPLIRKIAQELGVDLAGVDATGPQGRITEEDVRRAAAGPAEGRREPVRGVRRLIAEHMARAHREVPPVTWVEECDFGSVDLKLLVPTVLKATAEALQEFPELNARLEGDEIVYLDRYDLGVAVQTDQGLVVPVVRAVDTRSVEDLDAEVRRLAEAARDGSLAAEELRGSTFTLTSAGKLAGLFQTPIVNHPEVAILSLGRIAQRPVVRDGEIVVRPVGYVALTFDHRVVDGARAAEFGLAVLRRLEQPSSS
;
A
#
# COMPACT_ATOMS: atom_id res chain seq x y z
N MET A 1 3.67 -0.91 40.76
CA MET A 1 2.76 0.11 40.20
C MET A 1 2.50 -0.29 38.75
N PRO A 2 1.28 -0.19 38.23
CA PRO A 2 1.04 -0.50 36.83
C PRO A 2 1.85 0.46 35.94
N TYR A 3 2.49 -0.08 34.93
CA TYR A 3 3.23 0.65 33.93
C TYR A 3 2.36 0.83 32.68
N GLU A 4 2.05 2.06 32.32
CA GLU A 4 1.32 2.40 31.10
C GLU A 4 2.31 2.55 29.94
N PHE A 5 2.31 1.57 29.05
CA PHE A 5 3.15 1.64 27.85
C PHE A 5 2.46 2.43 26.76
N LYS A 6 3.15 3.45 26.27
CA LYS A 6 2.68 4.32 25.19
C LYS A 6 3.45 4.04 23.91
N LEU A 7 2.79 4.22 22.77
CA LEU A 7 3.45 4.14 21.47
C LEU A 7 4.63 5.14 21.45
N PRO A 8 5.89 4.65 21.39
CA PRO A 8 7.05 5.54 21.35
C PRO A 8 7.15 6.25 20.00
N ASP A 9 7.93 7.31 19.96
CA ASP A 9 8.36 7.93 18.70
C ASP A 9 9.32 6.96 17.99
N LEU A 10 8.90 6.43 16.85
CA LEU A 10 9.66 5.46 16.07
C LEU A 10 10.67 6.12 15.12
N GLY A 11 10.85 7.43 15.23
CA GLY A 11 11.78 8.23 14.42
C GLY A 11 11.16 8.72 13.09
N GLU A 12 11.94 9.51 12.36
CA GLU A 12 11.59 10.06 11.02
C GLU A 12 10.30 10.92 10.97
N GLY A 13 9.85 11.50 12.11
CA GLY A 13 8.69 12.39 12.15
C GLY A 13 7.34 11.70 11.98
N LEU A 14 7.27 10.40 12.31
CA LEU A 14 6.02 9.64 12.31
C LEU A 14 5.11 10.13 13.42
N THR A 15 3.88 10.51 13.07
CA THR A 15 2.86 11.00 14.01
C THR A 15 1.89 9.91 14.47
N GLU A 16 1.84 8.76 13.78
CA GLU A 16 0.94 7.65 14.06
C GLU A 16 1.53 6.30 13.60
N GLY A 17 1.04 5.18 14.17
CA GLY A 17 1.39 3.81 13.79
C GLY A 17 0.18 2.89 13.85
N GLU A 18 0.15 1.85 13.01
CA GLU A 18 -0.87 0.81 13.03
C GLU A 18 -0.38 -0.38 13.85
N ILE A 19 -1.18 -0.86 14.79
CA ILE A 19 -0.90 -2.10 15.53
C ILE A 19 -1.08 -3.28 14.58
N ALA A 20 0.02 -3.83 14.07
CA ALA A 20 -0.03 -4.94 13.13
C ALA A 20 -0.44 -6.24 13.82
N ARG A 21 0.22 -6.54 14.95
CA ARG A 21 -0.05 -7.75 15.73
C ARG A 21 0.44 -7.61 17.17
N TRP A 22 -0.31 -8.16 18.12
CA TRP A 22 0.15 -8.37 19.50
C TRP A 22 0.92 -9.67 19.60
N LEU A 23 2.09 -9.63 20.22
CA LEU A 23 2.94 -10.81 20.46
C LEU A 23 2.68 -11.41 21.84
N VAL A 24 1.81 -10.79 22.63
CA VAL A 24 1.42 -11.17 23.99
C VAL A 24 -0.10 -11.20 24.15
N GLN A 25 -0.57 -11.88 25.18
CA GLN A 25 -1.98 -11.94 25.56
C GLN A 25 -2.23 -11.31 26.93
N GLU A 26 -3.45 -10.81 27.16
CA GLU A 26 -3.84 -10.34 28.50
C GLU A 26 -3.69 -11.47 29.53
N GLY A 27 -3.06 -11.14 30.65
CA GLY A 27 -2.77 -12.12 31.69
C GLY A 27 -1.44 -12.85 31.56
N GLN A 28 -0.70 -12.71 30.46
CA GLN A 28 0.62 -13.31 30.25
C GLN A 28 1.68 -12.57 31.06
N GLU A 29 2.66 -13.31 31.61
CA GLU A 29 3.88 -12.74 32.19
C GLU A 29 4.88 -12.46 31.07
N ILE A 30 5.51 -11.28 31.10
CA ILE A 30 6.50 -10.81 30.13
C ILE A 30 7.72 -10.25 30.88
N ALA A 31 8.92 -10.51 30.37
CA ALA A 31 10.15 -9.89 30.86
C ALA A 31 10.42 -8.54 30.18
N GLU A 32 11.31 -7.75 30.76
CA GLU A 32 11.86 -6.56 30.09
C GLU A 32 12.62 -6.99 28.85
N ASP A 33 12.46 -6.26 27.74
CA ASP A 33 12.99 -6.53 26.40
C ASP A 33 12.34 -7.74 25.65
N ASP A 34 11.35 -8.42 26.21
CA ASP A 34 10.60 -9.44 25.44
C ASP A 34 9.75 -8.77 24.34
N PRO A 35 9.53 -9.45 23.18
CA PRO A 35 8.67 -8.95 22.12
C PRO A 35 7.26 -8.67 22.60
N LEU A 36 6.77 -7.43 22.44
CA LEU A 36 5.46 -6.98 22.96
C LEU A 36 4.43 -6.79 21.84
N VAL A 37 4.77 -6.00 20.84
CA VAL A 37 3.86 -5.61 19.76
C VAL A 37 4.60 -5.31 18.48
N GLU A 38 4.03 -5.74 17.36
CA GLU A 38 4.46 -5.32 16.01
C GLU A 38 3.64 -4.10 15.60
N VAL A 39 4.32 -3.01 15.28
CA VAL A 39 3.70 -1.77 14.79
C VAL A 39 4.13 -1.54 13.36
N GLN A 40 3.17 -1.40 12.47
CA GLN A 40 3.39 -1.04 11.09
C GLN A 40 3.35 0.48 10.94
N THR A 41 4.44 1.02 10.40
CA THR A 41 4.55 2.42 9.99
C THR A 41 4.28 2.54 8.48
N ASP A 42 4.31 3.75 7.95
CA ASP A 42 4.21 3.99 6.50
C ASP A 42 5.36 3.33 5.70
N LYS A 43 6.42 2.92 6.37
CA LYS A 43 7.67 2.47 5.75
C LYS A 43 8.07 1.03 6.08
N THR A 44 7.78 0.55 7.29
CA THR A 44 8.22 -0.78 7.75
C THR A 44 7.38 -1.26 8.93
N THR A 45 7.43 -2.57 9.21
CA THR A 45 6.93 -3.14 10.45
C THR A 45 8.08 -3.18 11.46
N VAL A 46 7.87 -2.60 12.64
CA VAL A 46 8.84 -2.55 13.72
C VAL A 46 8.29 -3.35 14.89
N GLU A 47 9.08 -4.30 15.39
CA GLU A 47 8.80 -4.99 16.64
C GLU A 47 9.25 -4.12 17.81
N ILE A 48 8.33 -3.85 18.75
CA ILE A 48 8.61 -3.04 19.94
C ILE A 48 8.69 -3.96 21.14
N PRO A 49 9.84 -3.98 21.84
CA PRO A 49 10.02 -4.78 23.04
C PRO A 49 9.30 -4.18 24.25
N SER A 50 9.06 -4.99 25.25
CA SER A 50 8.48 -4.56 26.52
C SER A 50 9.46 -3.70 27.33
N PRO A 51 9.07 -2.52 27.80
CA PRO A 51 9.93 -1.66 28.59
C PRO A 51 10.00 -2.05 30.07
N ALA A 52 9.24 -3.06 30.49
CA ALA A 52 9.20 -3.51 31.89
C ALA A 52 8.77 -4.97 31.98
N ALA A 53 9.30 -5.67 32.98
CA ALA A 53 8.84 -7.00 33.36
C ALA A 53 7.55 -6.92 34.18
N GLY A 54 6.62 -7.83 33.94
CA GLY A 54 5.38 -7.92 34.71
C GLY A 54 4.30 -8.72 33.99
N LYS A 55 3.08 -8.66 34.54
CA LYS A 55 1.92 -9.29 33.91
C LYS A 55 1.19 -8.30 33.02
N VAL A 56 0.84 -8.67 31.81
CA VAL A 56 0.01 -7.86 30.90
C VAL A 56 -1.39 -7.74 31.52
N ALA A 57 -1.71 -6.58 32.07
CA ALA A 57 -2.98 -6.37 32.79
C ALA A 57 -4.14 -6.14 31.82
N SER A 58 -3.96 -5.30 30.81
CA SER A 58 -4.95 -5.11 29.74
C SER A 58 -4.31 -4.54 28.47
N ILE A 59 -4.82 -4.96 27.32
CA ILE A 59 -4.50 -4.41 26.00
C ILE A 59 -5.59 -3.40 25.63
N LEU A 60 -5.23 -2.13 25.44
CA LEU A 60 -6.17 -1.04 25.24
C LEU A 60 -6.46 -0.72 23.77
N VAL A 61 -5.63 -1.24 22.86
CA VAL A 61 -5.74 -1.01 21.43
C VAL A 61 -5.79 -2.35 20.70
N GLU A 62 -6.81 -2.54 19.87
CA GLU A 62 -6.98 -3.75 19.07
C GLU A 62 -6.02 -3.78 17.86
N GLU A 63 -5.70 -4.98 17.37
CA GLU A 63 -4.95 -5.18 16.14
C GLU A 63 -5.63 -4.51 14.94
N GLY A 64 -4.83 -3.92 14.05
CA GLY A 64 -5.27 -3.19 12.86
C GLY A 64 -5.79 -1.77 13.13
N LYS A 65 -5.62 -1.22 14.35
CA LYS A 65 -5.93 0.18 14.64
C LYS A 65 -4.72 1.08 14.48
N VAL A 66 -4.93 2.21 13.82
CA VAL A 66 -3.97 3.30 13.72
C VAL A 66 -4.14 4.20 14.93
N VAL A 67 -3.04 4.46 15.63
CA VAL A 67 -3.03 5.32 16.82
C VAL A 67 -1.89 6.33 16.77
N PRO A 68 -2.11 7.56 17.27
CA PRO A 68 -1.06 8.58 17.37
C PRO A 68 0.06 8.15 18.32
N VAL A 69 1.28 8.62 18.06
CA VAL A 69 2.41 8.52 18.99
C VAL A 69 2.02 9.11 20.35
N GLY A 70 2.37 8.39 21.43
CA GLY A 70 1.99 8.75 22.80
C GLY A 70 0.68 8.15 23.30
N THR A 71 -0.08 7.44 22.46
CA THR A 71 -1.29 6.69 22.86
C THR A 71 -0.91 5.52 23.77
N ILE A 72 -1.63 5.31 24.87
CA ILE A 72 -1.42 4.16 25.76
C ILE A 72 -1.92 2.90 25.05
N LEU A 73 -1.01 1.94 24.85
CA LEU A 73 -1.28 0.70 24.13
C LEU A 73 -1.64 -0.45 25.06
N VAL A 74 -0.91 -0.59 26.18
CA VAL A 74 -1.02 -1.72 27.10
C VAL A 74 -0.60 -1.30 28.50
N VAL A 75 -1.18 -1.96 29.52
CA VAL A 75 -0.83 -1.79 30.92
C VAL A 75 -0.16 -3.06 31.42
N ILE A 76 1.06 -2.92 31.98
CA ILE A 76 1.87 -4.02 32.52
C ILE A 76 1.99 -3.86 34.05
N GLY A 77 1.76 -4.91 34.83
CA GLY A 77 1.90 -4.96 36.27
C GLY A 77 0.66 -5.45 37.03
N ASP A 78 0.82 -5.78 38.32
CA ASP A 78 -0.27 -6.26 39.21
C ASP A 78 -1.17 -5.10 39.67
N GLY A 79 -1.85 -4.42 38.78
CA GLY A 79 -2.72 -3.29 39.11
C GLY A 79 -4.01 -3.28 38.34
N ALA A 80 -5.13 -3.30 39.07
CA ALA A 80 -6.46 -3.06 38.50
C ALA A 80 -6.49 -1.67 37.81
N VAL A 81 -7.06 -1.63 36.62
CA VAL A 81 -7.28 -0.43 35.79
C VAL A 81 -7.89 0.68 36.62
N PRO A 82 -7.40 1.94 36.59
CA PRO A 82 -8.16 3.07 37.11
C PRO A 82 -9.37 3.31 36.18
N ARG A 83 -10.53 2.86 36.63
CA ARG A 83 -11.79 3.41 36.10
C ARG A 83 -11.87 4.86 36.55
N THR A 84 -11.96 5.77 35.66
CA THR A 84 -12.30 7.17 35.90
C THR A 84 -13.50 7.27 36.83
N GLU A 85 -13.29 7.99 37.92
CA GLU A 85 -14.19 8.22 39.02
C GLU A 85 -15.53 8.79 38.61
N GLU A 86 -16.59 8.22 39.14
CA GLU A 86 -17.80 8.98 39.51
C GLU A 86 -18.35 8.48 40.84
N GLN A 87 -18.44 9.39 41.78
CA GLN A 87 -18.81 9.24 43.20
C GLN A 87 -20.31 9.12 43.39
N PRO A 88 -20.80 8.94 44.67
CA PRO A 88 -20.46 8.07 45.74
C PRO A 88 -21.64 7.13 46.17
N ARG A 89 -21.27 6.13 46.97
CA ARG A 89 -22.09 5.11 47.59
C ARG A 89 -23.09 5.67 48.59
N ALA A 90 -24.33 5.11 48.61
CA ALA A 90 -25.19 5.03 49.79
C ALA A 90 -25.61 3.56 50.01
N GLU A 91 -25.64 3.15 51.26
CA GLU A 91 -25.76 1.82 51.82
C GLU A 91 -27.14 1.16 51.62
N PRO A 92 -27.28 -0.17 51.88
CA PRO A 92 -28.39 -0.97 51.35
C PRO A 92 -29.56 -1.12 52.35
N ALA A 93 -30.76 -1.21 51.83
CA ALA A 93 -31.93 -1.69 52.53
C ALA A 93 -32.75 -2.63 51.63
N PRO A 94 -33.61 -3.50 52.15
CA PRO A 94 -33.81 -4.88 51.75
C PRO A 94 -34.80 -5.06 50.60
N ALA A 95 -34.70 -6.22 49.93
CA ALA A 95 -35.51 -6.65 48.81
C ALA A 95 -37.02 -6.70 49.11
N PRO A 96 -37.83 -6.29 48.16
CA PRO A 96 -39.13 -6.90 47.93
C PRO A 96 -39.34 -7.34 46.46
N GLN A 97 -40.27 -8.22 46.33
CA GLN A 97 -40.74 -9.03 45.23
C GLN A 97 -41.06 -8.31 43.90
N PRO A 98 -41.10 -9.02 42.77
CA PRO A 98 -41.24 -8.42 41.46
C PRO A 98 -42.67 -7.98 41.17
N PRO A 99 -42.88 -6.79 40.65
CA PRO A 99 -44.14 -6.39 40.06
C PRO A 99 -44.15 -6.62 38.55
N PRO A 100 -45.29 -6.56 37.89
CA PRO A 100 -45.59 -7.15 36.62
C PRO A 100 -44.99 -6.37 35.42
N THR A 101 -44.70 -7.12 34.40
CA THR A 101 -44.36 -6.64 33.04
C THR A 101 -45.27 -5.49 32.59
N SER A 102 -44.72 -4.29 32.57
CA SER A 102 -45.25 -3.18 31.78
C SER A 102 -44.33 -2.97 30.59
N THR A 103 -44.82 -3.25 29.42
CA THR A 103 -44.25 -2.95 28.13
C THR A 103 -44.27 -1.44 27.89
N GLU A 104 -43.32 -0.71 28.45
CA GLU A 104 -43.07 0.66 28.00
C GLU A 104 -42.12 0.64 26.82
N PRO A 105 -42.36 1.45 25.75
CA PRO A 105 -41.44 1.54 24.61
C PRO A 105 -40.10 2.05 25.11
N SER A 106 -39.05 1.25 24.90
CA SER A 106 -37.66 1.59 25.18
C SER A 106 -37.35 2.98 24.65
N ARG A 107 -37.12 3.95 25.55
CA ARG A 107 -36.69 5.31 25.17
C ARG A 107 -35.37 5.19 24.51
N LEU A 108 -35.36 5.39 23.17
CA LEU A 108 -34.16 5.41 22.34
C LEU A 108 -33.12 6.39 22.91
N ARG A 109 -31.97 5.86 23.37
CA ARG A 109 -30.90 6.66 23.97
C ARG A 109 -30.02 7.23 22.88
N ALA A 110 -30.49 8.30 22.23
CA ALA A 110 -29.72 9.05 21.23
C ALA A 110 -29.60 10.52 21.65
N THR A 111 -28.42 11.11 21.46
CA THR A 111 -28.20 12.54 21.69
C THR A 111 -28.95 13.40 20.67
N PRO A 112 -29.21 14.70 20.94
CA PRO A 112 -29.83 15.59 19.97
C PRO A 112 -29.08 15.65 18.63
N LEU A 113 -27.74 15.58 18.66
CA LEU A 113 -26.90 15.53 17.46
C LEU A 113 -27.17 14.26 16.64
N ILE A 114 -27.22 13.10 17.28
CA ILE A 114 -27.49 11.82 16.62
C ILE A 114 -28.89 11.79 15.98
N ARG A 115 -29.88 12.39 16.65
CA ARG A 115 -31.24 12.51 16.09
C ARG A 115 -31.28 13.40 14.84
N LYS A 116 -30.50 14.48 14.83
CA LYS A 116 -30.38 15.36 13.67
C LYS A 116 -29.71 14.64 12.48
N ILE A 117 -28.61 13.93 12.73
CA ILE A 117 -27.93 13.12 11.70
C ILE A 117 -28.86 12.03 11.14
N ALA A 118 -29.61 11.34 12.01
CA ALA A 118 -30.57 10.33 11.58
C ALA A 118 -31.67 10.93 10.69
N GLN A 119 -32.16 12.12 11.06
CA GLN A 119 -33.16 12.85 10.28
C GLN A 119 -32.61 13.29 8.90
N GLU A 120 -31.38 13.78 8.85
CA GLU A 120 -30.69 14.18 7.60
C GLU A 120 -30.43 12.99 6.68
N LEU A 121 -30.17 11.80 7.25
CA LEU A 121 -29.92 10.57 6.51
C LEU A 121 -31.19 9.72 6.27
N GLY A 122 -32.36 10.15 6.77
CA GLY A 122 -33.61 9.42 6.62
C GLY A 122 -33.67 8.08 7.36
N VAL A 123 -32.92 7.94 8.47
CA VAL A 123 -32.81 6.72 9.26
C VAL A 123 -33.78 6.74 10.43
N ASP A 124 -34.62 5.68 10.55
CA ASP A 124 -35.43 5.47 11.76
C ASP A 124 -34.58 4.87 12.88
N LEU A 125 -34.38 5.64 13.93
CA LEU A 125 -33.58 5.22 15.10
C LEU A 125 -34.19 4.02 15.85
N ALA A 126 -35.45 3.70 15.65
CA ALA A 126 -36.06 2.52 16.27
C ALA A 126 -35.50 1.18 15.73
N GLY A 127 -34.98 1.21 14.50
CA GLY A 127 -34.36 0.04 13.85
C GLY A 127 -32.84 0.01 13.92
N VAL A 128 -32.19 0.92 14.67
CA VAL A 128 -30.73 1.00 14.75
C VAL A 128 -30.20 0.22 15.94
N ASP A 129 -29.28 -0.73 15.68
CA ASP A 129 -28.55 -1.44 16.73
C ASP A 129 -27.57 -0.50 17.43
N ALA A 130 -27.78 -0.28 18.72
CA ALA A 130 -26.96 0.63 19.53
C ALA A 130 -25.68 -0.08 19.99
N THR A 131 -24.50 0.37 19.53
CA THR A 131 -23.19 -0.17 19.93
C THR A 131 -22.45 0.68 20.98
N GLY A 132 -22.96 1.87 21.29
CA GLY A 132 -22.34 2.76 22.27
C GLY A 132 -22.54 2.33 23.72
N PRO A 133 -21.80 2.92 24.68
CA PRO A 133 -21.87 2.62 26.10
C PRO A 133 -23.30 2.73 26.63
N GLN A 134 -23.72 1.75 27.45
CA GLN A 134 -25.08 1.66 28.07
C GLN A 134 -26.23 1.60 27.03
N GLY A 135 -25.99 1.03 25.83
CA GLY A 135 -27.01 0.93 24.79
C GLY A 135 -27.36 2.28 24.14
N ARG A 136 -26.41 3.20 24.04
CA ARG A 136 -26.59 4.47 23.35
C ARG A 136 -26.30 4.32 21.86
N ILE A 137 -27.14 4.89 21.03
CA ILE A 137 -26.92 4.95 19.58
C ILE A 137 -25.81 5.97 19.30
N THR A 138 -24.81 5.56 18.53
CA THR A 138 -23.69 6.39 18.07
C THR A 138 -23.94 6.95 16.66
N GLU A 139 -23.14 7.90 16.22
CA GLU A 139 -23.20 8.41 14.85
C GLU A 139 -22.86 7.30 13.83
N GLU A 140 -21.94 6.43 14.19
CA GLU A 140 -21.52 5.31 13.35
C GLU A 140 -22.65 4.28 13.16
N ASP A 141 -23.46 4.04 14.19
CA ASP A 141 -24.63 3.19 14.08
C ASP A 141 -25.67 3.75 13.12
N VAL A 142 -25.91 5.05 13.18
CA VAL A 142 -26.83 5.74 12.25
C VAL A 142 -26.32 5.72 10.83
N ARG A 143 -25.02 5.97 10.61
CA ARG A 143 -24.41 5.89 9.27
C ARG A 143 -24.43 4.47 8.72
N ARG A 144 -24.20 3.47 9.58
CA ARG A 144 -24.29 2.05 9.23
C ARG A 144 -25.71 1.68 8.83
N ALA A 145 -26.71 2.12 9.57
CA ALA A 145 -28.12 1.90 9.22
C ALA A 145 -28.54 2.60 7.92
N ALA A 146 -28.05 3.82 7.68
CA ALA A 146 -28.28 4.55 6.44
C ALA A 146 -27.68 3.84 5.22
N ALA A 147 -26.57 3.14 5.39
CA ALA A 147 -25.93 2.37 4.33
C ALA A 147 -26.71 1.09 3.96
N GLY A 148 -27.75 0.74 4.73
CA GLY A 148 -28.53 -0.49 4.54
C GLY A 148 -27.79 -1.78 4.92
N PRO A 149 -28.42 -2.95 4.75
CA PRO A 149 -27.75 -4.23 4.96
C PRO A 149 -26.58 -4.36 4.00
N ALA A 150 -25.40 -4.74 4.53
CA ALA A 150 -24.21 -4.90 3.74
C ALA A 150 -24.41 -6.00 2.69
N GLU A 151 -24.48 -5.64 1.40
CA GLU A 151 -24.40 -6.62 0.33
C GLU A 151 -22.98 -7.19 0.26
N GLY A 152 -22.87 -8.52 0.31
CA GLY A 152 -21.63 -9.24 0.11
C GLY A 152 -20.69 -9.31 1.35
N ARG A 153 -19.60 -10.05 1.16
CA ARG A 153 -18.53 -10.17 2.15
C ARG A 153 -17.72 -8.88 2.19
N ARG A 154 -17.53 -8.33 3.37
CA ARG A 154 -16.65 -7.17 3.60
C ARG A 154 -15.32 -7.63 4.17
N GLU A 155 -14.24 -7.10 3.63
CA GLU A 155 -12.88 -7.33 4.08
C GLU A 155 -12.19 -5.97 4.27
N PRO A 156 -11.66 -5.67 5.47
CA PRO A 156 -10.96 -4.42 5.70
C PRO A 156 -9.67 -4.35 4.88
N VAL A 157 -9.39 -3.19 4.29
CA VAL A 157 -8.12 -2.93 3.60
C VAL A 157 -7.09 -2.54 4.67
N ARG A 158 -6.12 -3.44 4.93
CA ARG A 158 -5.09 -3.27 5.98
C ARG A 158 -3.70 -3.50 5.43
N GLY A 159 -2.67 -3.09 6.21
CA GLY A 159 -1.27 -3.35 5.92
C GLY A 159 -0.84 -2.87 4.55
N VAL A 160 0.01 -3.66 3.88
CA VAL A 160 0.54 -3.36 2.53
C VAL A 160 -0.56 -3.01 1.52
N ARG A 161 -1.73 -3.67 1.58
CA ARG A 161 -2.85 -3.37 0.68
C ARG A 161 -3.38 -1.95 0.86
N ARG A 162 -3.41 -1.43 2.09
CA ARG A 162 -3.81 -0.04 2.37
C ARG A 162 -2.81 0.94 1.77
N LEU A 163 -1.52 0.71 1.99
CA LEU A 163 -0.45 1.56 1.43
C LEU A 163 -0.50 1.59 -0.11
N ILE A 164 -0.70 0.43 -0.75
CA ILE A 164 -0.88 0.36 -2.20
C ILE A 164 -2.10 1.18 -2.64
N ALA A 165 -3.24 1.06 -1.94
CA ALA A 165 -4.46 1.78 -2.31
C ALA A 165 -4.28 3.31 -2.19
N GLU A 166 -3.64 3.78 -1.12
CA GLU A 166 -3.34 5.20 -0.91
C GLU A 166 -2.36 5.73 -1.96
N HIS A 167 -1.27 5.00 -2.22
CA HIS A 167 -0.27 5.37 -3.22
C HIS A 167 -0.85 5.43 -4.63
N MET A 168 -1.63 4.43 -5.05
CA MET A 168 -2.26 4.40 -6.37
C MET A 168 -3.32 5.50 -6.53
N ALA A 169 -4.11 5.74 -5.47
CA ALA A 169 -5.09 6.82 -5.47
C ALA A 169 -4.42 8.20 -5.57
N ARG A 170 -3.28 8.38 -4.90
CA ARG A 170 -2.46 9.59 -4.98
C ARG A 170 -1.89 9.77 -6.39
N ALA A 171 -1.21 8.76 -6.93
CA ALA A 171 -0.63 8.77 -8.27
C ALA A 171 -1.67 9.15 -9.33
N HIS A 172 -2.86 8.54 -9.27
CA HIS A 172 -3.95 8.82 -10.24
C HIS A 172 -4.54 10.23 -10.11
N ARG A 173 -4.54 10.84 -8.91
CA ARG A 173 -5.01 12.22 -8.72
C ARG A 173 -3.98 13.27 -9.15
N GLU A 174 -2.70 13.01 -8.90
CA GLU A 174 -1.63 13.99 -9.09
C GLU A 174 -1.04 13.97 -10.49
N VAL A 175 -1.05 12.81 -11.15
CA VAL A 175 -0.48 12.63 -12.50
C VAL A 175 -1.61 12.61 -13.53
N PRO A 176 -1.70 13.56 -14.49
CA PRO A 176 -2.54 13.43 -15.69
C PRO A 176 -1.81 12.52 -16.70
N PRO A 177 -2.18 11.21 -16.78
CA PRO A 177 -1.40 10.27 -17.56
C PRO A 177 -1.83 10.26 -19.02
N VAL A 178 -0.85 10.13 -19.91
CA VAL A 178 -1.06 9.75 -21.30
C VAL A 178 -0.27 8.48 -21.59
N THR A 179 -0.82 7.57 -22.39
CA THR A 179 -0.15 6.33 -22.76
C THR A 179 0.09 6.28 -24.26
N TRP A 180 1.34 6.14 -24.65
CA TRP A 180 1.78 5.80 -26.01
C TRP A 180 1.97 4.28 -26.08
N VAL A 181 1.56 3.65 -27.17
CA VAL A 181 1.67 2.19 -27.38
C VAL A 181 2.19 1.92 -28.78
N GLU A 182 3.18 1.02 -28.89
CA GLU A 182 3.75 0.62 -30.18
C GLU A 182 4.10 -0.87 -30.19
N GLU A 183 4.08 -1.46 -31.38
CA GLU A 183 4.49 -2.84 -31.63
C GLU A 183 6.02 -2.95 -31.64
N CYS A 184 6.56 -4.01 -31.03
CA CYS A 184 7.98 -4.32 -31.00
C CYS A 184 8.24 -5.74 -31.48
N ASP A 185 9.22 -5.91 -32.37
CA ASP A 185 9.74 -7.20 -32.79
C ASP A 185 10.89 -7.64 -31.88
N PHE A 186 10.63 -8.63 -31.03
CA PHE A 186 11.61 -9.18 -30.08
C PHE A 186 12.49 -10.28 -30.68
N GLY A 187 12.56 -10.41 -32.00
CA GLY A 187 13.33 -11.46 -32.66
C GLY A 187 14.84 -11.42 -32.44
N SER A 188 15.35 -10.27 -32.03
CA SER A 188 16.77 -10.07 -31.67
C SER A 188 17.06 -10.20 -30.16
N VAL A 189 16.01 -10.40 -29.33
CA VAL A 189 16.12 -10.47 -27.88
C VAL A 189 16.02 -11.92 -27.41
N ASP A 190 16.96 -12.38 -26.57
CA ASP A 190 16.77 -13.61 -25.83
C ASP A 190 15.62 -13.42 -24.80
N LEU A 191 14.49 -14.05 -25.04
CA LEU A 191 13.31 -13.92 -24.19
C LEU A 191 13.52 -14.45 -22.75
N LYS A 192 14.62 -15.19 -22.49
CA LYS A 192 14.99 -15.57 -21.11
C LYS A 192 15.61 -14.38 -20.36
N LEU A 193 16.22 -13.48 -21.07
CA LEU A 193 16.83 -12.25 -20.57
C LEU A 193 15.98 -11.01 -20.90
N LEU A 194 14.68 -11.18 -21.18
CA LEU A 194 13.80 -10.10 -21.63
C LEU A 194 13.83 -8.89 -20.69
N VAL A 195 13.57 -9.11 -19.40
CA VAL A 195 13.47 -8.02 -18.40
C VAL A 195 14.79 -7.26 -18.28
N PRO A 196 15.95 -7.90 -18.05
CA PRO A 196 17.22 -7.21 -17.96
C PRO A 196 17.61 -6.51 -19.27
N THR A 197 17.30 -7.07 -20.45
CA THR A 197 17.56 -6.43 -21.75
C THR A 197 16.72 -5.16 -21.89
N VAL A 198 15.44 -5.20 -21.53
CA VAL A 198 14.57 -4.01 -21.58
C VAL A 198 14.99 -2.96 -20.55
N LEU A 199 15.43 -3.36 -19.35
CA LEU A 199 15.98 -2.44 -18.35
C LEU A 199 17.20 -1.70 -18.90
N LYS A 200 18.15 -2.43 -19.52
CA LYS A 200 19.35 -1.85 -20.13
C LYS A 200 19.01 -0.87 -21.25
N ALA A 201 18.17 -1.30 -22.20
CA ALA A 201 17.72 -0.47 -23.30
C ALA A 201 16.99 0.81 -22.82
N THR A 202 16.19 0.67 -21.76
CA THR A 202 15.48 1.80 -21.14
C THR A 202 16.45 2.77 -20.49
N ALA A 203 17.41 2.28 -19.69
CA ALA A 203 18.39 3.13 -19.01
C ALA A 203 19.26 3.91 -20.01
N GLU A 204 19.68 3.28 -21.11
CA GLU A 204 20.42 3.93 -22.18
C GLU A 204 19.57 4.99 -22.91
N ALA A 205 18.28 4.73 -23.14
CA ALA A 205 17.39 5.72 -23.71
C ALA A 205 17.14 6.90 -22.76
N LEU A 206 17.01 6.66 -21.46
CA LEU A 206 16.83 7.72 -20.45
C LEU A 206 17.99 8.73 -20.42
N GLN A 207 19.21 8.34 -20.81
CA GLN A 207 20.35 9.26 -20.96
C GLN A 207 20.15 10.28 -22.09
N GLU A 208 19.40 9.93 -23.13
CA GLU A 208 19.07 10.81 -24.25
C GLU A 208 17.78 11.63 -24.00
N PHE A 209 16.95 11.17 -23.04
CA PHE A 209 15.64 11.73 -22.73
C PHE A 209 15.51 12.02 -21.22
N PRO A 210 16.28 12.95 -20.66
CA PRO A 210 16.35 13.16 -19.21
C PRO A 210 15.03 13.58 -18.59
N GLU A 211 14.10 14.16 -19.35
CA GLU A 211 12.77 14.53 -18.88
C GLU A 211 11.90 13.34 -18.45
N LEU A 212 12.20 12.13 -18.95
CA LEU A 212 11.54 10.91 -18.47
C LEU A 212 12.22 10.29 -17.24
N ASN A 213 13.44 10.75 -16.92
CA ASN A 213 14.18 10.40 -15.70
C ASN A 213 14.18 11.56 -14.71
N ALA A 214 12.99 12.08 -14.39
CA ALA A 214 12.80 13.30 -13.61
C ALA A 214 11.67 13.15 -12.61
N ARG A 215 11.45 14.19 -11.81
CA ARG A 215 10.32 14.36 -10.91
C ARG A 215 9.78 15.76 -11.03
N LEU A 216 8.47 15.92 -10.81
CA LEU A 216 7.86 17.22 -10.65
C LEU A 216 7.69 17.51 -9.15
N GLU A 217 8.43 18.47 -8.63
CA GLU A 217 8.41 18.89 -7.22
C GLU A 217 7.90 20.35 -7.14
N GLY A 218 6.63 20.51 -6.76
CA GLY A 218 5.98 21.83 -6.84
C GLY A 218 5.92 22.35 -8.28
N ASP A 219 6.62 23.46 -8.53
CA ASP A 219 6.71 24.11 -9.85
C ASP A 219 8.06 23.84 -10.55
N GLU A 220 8.85 22.88 -10.06
CA GLU A 220 10.18 22.58 -10.60
C GLU A 220 10.27 21.15 -11.14
N ILE A 221 10.92 20.97 -12.29
CA ILE A 221 11.29 19.65 -12.80
C ILE A 221 12.70 19.34 -12.32
N VAL A 222 12.84 18.28 -11.53
CA VAL A 222 14.11 17.80 -11.00
C VAL A 222 14.60 16.64 -11.85
N TYR A 223 15.64 16.85 -12.64
CA TYR A 223 16.29 15.83 -13.46
C TYR A 223 17.22 14.98 -12.58
N LEU A 224 17.19 13.66 -12.76
CA LEU A 224 17.96 12.73 -11.94
C LEU A 224 19.16 12.17 -12.71
N ASP A 225 20.38 12.32 -12.14
CA ASP A 225 21.63 11.85 -12.75
C ASP A 225 21.97 10.40 -12.37
N ARG A 226 20.96 9.61 -12.03
CA ARG A 226 21.07 8.19 -11.67
C ARG A 226 19.95 7.40 -12.35
N TYR A 227 20.25 6.14 -12.67
CA TYR A 227 19.33 5.27 -13.41
C TYR A 227 19.01 4.04 -12.56
N ASP A 228 18.20 4.27 -11.52
CA ASP A 228 17.74 3.26 -10.59
C ASP A 228 16.31 2.86 -10.98
N LEU A 229 16.16 1.71 -11.62
CA LEU A 229 14.88 1.34 -12.23
C LEU A 229 14.10 0.38 -11.33
N GLY A 230 12.85 0.72 -11.05
CA GLY A 230 11.89 -0.14 -10.38
C GLY A 230 11.42 -1.27 -11.30
N VAL A 231 11.28 -2.47 -10.75
CA VAL A 231 10.72 -3.64 -11.46
C VAL A 231 9.51 -4.15 -10.71
N ALA A 232 8.33 -4.12 -11.33
CA ALA A 232 7.11 -4.58 -10.69
C ALA A 232 7.11 -6.10 -10.49
N VAL A 233 6.94 -6.56 -9.24
CA VAL A 233 6.90 -7.97 -8.85
C VAL A 233 5.58 -8.28 -8.14
N GLN A 234 4.86 -9.29 -8.62
CA GLN A 234 3.66 -9.81 -7.96
C GLN A 234 4.04 -10.70 -6.79
N THR A 235 3.43 -10.44 -5.63
CA THR A 235 3.52 -11.26 -4.41
C THR A 235 2.13 -11.63 -3.91
N ASP A 236 2.05 -12.50 -2.91
CA ASP A 236 0.78 -12.89 -2.28
C ASP A 236 0.12 -11.72 -1.54
N GLN A 237 0.91 -10.76 -1.06
CA GLN A 237 0.41 -9.57 -0.35
C GLN A 237 0.01 -8.41 -1.31
N GLY A 238 0.41 -8.48 -2.57
CA GLY A 238 0.14 -7.47 -3.59
C GLY A 238 1.33 -7.23 -4.52
N LEU A 239 1.26 -6.15 -5.29
CA LEU A 239 2.32 -5.73 -6.21
C LEU A 239 3.32 -4.85 -5.46
N VAL A 240 4.60 -5.20 -5.50
CA VAL A 240 5.70 -4.38 -4.98
C VAL A 240 6.69 -4.03 -6.10
N VAL A 241 7.46 -2.97 -5.91
CA VAL A 241 8.38 -2.44 -6.93
C VAL A 241 9.79 -2.32 -6.35
N PRO A 242 10.55 -3.44 -6.23
CA PRO A 242 11.96 -3.37 -5.88
C PRO A 242 12.77 -2.62 -6.94
N VAL A 243 13.90 -2.04 -6.51
CA VAL A 243 14.72 -1.13 -7.29
C VAL A 243 16.06 -1.74 -7.67
N VAL A 244 16.29 -1.89 -8.96
CA VAL A 244 17.60 -2.26 -9.53
C VAL A 244 18.45 -1.00 -9.65
N ARG A 245 19.56 -0.95 -8.94
CA ARG A 245 20.45 0.23 -8.88
C ARG A 245 21.43 0.27 -10.04
N ALA A 246 21.74 1.49 -10.49
CA ALA A 246 22.79 1.80 -11.47
C ALA A 246 22.69 0.92 -12.74
N VAL A 247 21.49 0.82 -13.31
CA VAL A 247 21.19 -0.05 -14.46
C VAL A 247 22.05 0.29 -15.68
N ASP A 248 22.36 1.55 -15.87
CA ASP A 248 23.17 2.08 -16.98
C ASP A 248 24.60 1.52 -17.02
N THR A 249 25.18 1.20 -15.85
CA THR A 249 26.58 0.75 -15.73
C THR A 249 26.75 -0.76 -15.68
N ARG A 250 25.65 -1.53 -15.59
CA ARG A 250 25.68 -3.00 -15.39
C ARG A 250 25.49 -3.76 -16.70
N SER A 251 26.06 -4.96 -16.78
CA SER A 251 25.80 -5.91 -17.87
C SER A 251 24.38 -6.49 -17.80
N VAL A 252 23.88 -7.05 -18.89
CA VAL A 252 22.57 -7.73 -18.92
C VAL A 252 22.54 -8.94 -17.99
N GLU A 253 23.66 -9.66 -17.88
CA GLU A 253 23.84 -10.82 -17.02
C GLU A 253 23.79 -10.43 -15.53
N ASP A 254 24.46 -9.33 -15.13
CA ASP A 254 24.41 -8.80 -13.76
C ASP A 254 23.01 -8.29 -13.41
N LEU A 255 22.33 -7.69 -14.38
CA LEU A 255 20.95 -7.24 -14.23
C LEU A 255 20.00 -8.44 -14.05
N ASP A 256 20.20 -9.54 -14.80
CA ASP A 256 19.39 -10.76 -14.64
C ASP A 256 19.56 -11.38 -13.25
N ALA A 257 20.80 -11.49 -12.77
CA ALA A 257 21.08 -11.99 -11.44
C ALA A 257 20.39 -11.14 -10.35
N GLU A 258 20.47 -9.84 -10.46
CA GLU A 258 19.87 -8.91 -9.49
C GLU A 258 18.35 -8.91 -9.56
N VAL A 259 17.75 -8.89 -10.74
CA VAL A 259 16.29 -8.96 -10.92
C VAL A 259 15.73 -10.25 -10.30
N ARG A 260 16.43 -11.39 -10.50
CA ARG A 260 16.02 -12.67 -9.87
C ARG A 260 16.10 -12.61 -8.36
N ARG A 261 17.21 -12.11 -7.81
CA ARG A 261 17.41 -11.94 -6.37
C ARG A 261 16.30 -11.08 -5.75
N LEU A 262 16.05 -9.92 -6.34
CA LEU A 262 15.00 -9.00 -5.85
C LEU A 262 13.60 -9.60 -5.97
N ALA A 263 13.31 -10.34 -7.05
CA ALA A 263 12.03 -10.99 -7.23
C ALA A 263 11.79 -12.14 -6.24
N GLU A 264 12.82 -12.89 -5.85
CA GLU A 264 12.76 -13.92 -4.81
C GLU A 264 12.55 -13.27 -3.45
N ALA A 265 13.37 -12.28 -3.07
CA ALA A 265 13.24 -11.56 -1.82
C ALA A 265 11.86 -10.86 -1.68
N ALA A 266 11.29 -10.36 -2.78
CA ALA A 266 9.96 -9.79 -2.79
C ALA A 266 8.87 -10.81 -2.43
N ARG A 267 8.96 -12.04 -2.99
CA ARG A 267 7.97 -13.11 -2.71
C ARG A 267 8.11 -13.66 -1.30
N ASP A 268 9.34 -13.73 -0.78
CA ASP A 268 9.64 -14.21 0.56
C ASP A 268 9.42 -13.13 1.64
N GLY A 269 9.13 -11.88 1.24
CA GLY A 269 8.94 -10.76 2.16
C GLY A 269 10.22 -10.30 2.87
N SER A 270 11.40 -10.62 2.31
CA SER A 270 12.71 -10.32 2.90
C SER A 270 13.42 -9.11 2.29
N LEU A 271 12.72 -8.31 1.46
CA LEU A 271 13.27 -7.07 0.91
C LEU A 271 13.56 -6.06 2.01
N ALA A 272 14.73 -5.44 1.96
CA ALA A 272 15.04 -4.28 2.79
C ALA A 272 14.22 -3.05 2.34
N ALA A 273 13.90 -2.15 3.28
CA ALA A 273 13.11 -0.95 2.97
C ALA A 273 13.78 -0.06 1.91
N GLU A 274 15.11 -0.02 1.88
CA GLU A 274 15.91 0.72 0.91
C GLU A 274 15.79 0.16 -0.51
N GLU A 275 15.48 -1.13 -0.65
CA GLU A 275 15.29 -1.80 -1.94
C GLU A 275 13.93 -1.49 -2.57
N LEU A 276 12.98 -0.95 -1.79
CA LEU A 276 11.64 -0.55 -2.23
C LEU A 276 11.52 0.95 -2.54
N ARG A 277 12.61 1.71 -2.47
CA ARG A 277 12.55 3.18 -2.57
C ARG A 277 13.57 3.75 -3.54
N GLY A 278 13.21 4.92 -4.06
CA GLY A 278 14.14 5.76 -4.81
C GLY A 278 14.36 5.31 -6.25
N SER A 279 13.44 4.56 -6.84
CA SER A 279 13.42 4.37 -8.29
C SER A 279 13.27 5.70 -9.03
N THR A 280 13.82 5.76 -10.21
CA THR A 280 13.76 6.95 -11.09
C THR A 280 12.82 6.75 -12.27
N PHE A 281 12.55 5.49 -12.59
CA PHE A 281 11.65 5.03 -13.64
C PHE A 281 11.22 3.60 -13.32
N THR A 282 10.04 3.16 -13.73
CA THR A 282 9.54 1.81 -13.45
C THR A 282 9.30 1.00 -14.72
N LEU A 283 9.68 -0.29 -14.69
CA LEU A 283 9.33 -1.31 -15.68
C LEU A 283 8.31 -2.29 -15.09
N THR A 284 7.21 -2.54 -15.81
CA THR A 284 6.23 -3.56 -15.43
C THR A 284 6.00 -4.58 -16.53
N SER A 285 5.87 -5.85 -16.15
CA SER A 285 5.56 -6.95 -17.06
C SER A 285 4.83 -8.05 -16.31
N ALA A 286 3.64 -8.41 -16.78
CA ALA A 286 2.93 -9.59 -16.29
C ALA A 286 3.32 -10.89 -17.03
N GLY A 287 4.38 -10.87 -17.82
CA GLY A 287 4.90 -12.00 -18.56
C GLY A 287 3.83 -12.67 -19.43
N LYS A 288 3.67 -13.98 -19.30
CA LYS A 288 2.68 -14.76 -20.08
C LYS A 288 1.22 -14.41 -19.74
N LEU A 289 0.96 -13.80 -18.60
CA LEU A 289 -0.37 -13.35 -18.16
C LEU A 289 -0.69 -11.94 -18.64
N ALA A 290 0.27 -11.20 -19.21
CA ALA A 290 0.02 -9.89 -19.79
C ALA A 290 -1.03 -9.97 -20.90
N GLY A 291 -1.88 -8.95 -20.98
CA GLY A 291 -2.77 -8.74 -22.10
C GLY A 291 -2.01 -8.39 -23.38
N LEU A 292 -2.73 -7.91 -24.36
CA LEU A 292 -2.13 -7.42 -25.60
C LEU A 292 -1.18 -6.26 -25.31
N PHE A 293 -1.67 -5.27 -24.55
CA PHE A 293 -0.91 -4.20 -23.91
C PHE A 293 -1.59 -3.80 -22.60
N GLN A 294 -0.95 -2.96 -21.81
CA GLN A 294 -1.48 -2.43 -20.56
C GLN A 294 -1.27 -0.92 -20.53
N THR A 295 -2.09 -0.22 -19.77
CA THR A 295 -1.96 1.21 -19.48
C THR A 295 -1.63 1.36 -17.99
N PRO A 296 -0.36 1.23 -17.59
CA PRO A 296 0.03 1.24 -16.19
C PRO A 296 -0.17 2.64 -15.57
N ILE A 297 -0.44 2.68 -14.26
CA ILE A 297 -0.41 3.91 -13.49
C ILE A 297 1.06 4.23 -13.20
N VAL A 298 1.46 5.50 -13.40
CA VAL A 298 2.81 5.97 -13.09
C VAL A 298 3.10 5.79 -11.60
N ASN A 299 4.28 5.27 -11.27
CA ASN A 299 4.72 5.06 -9.90
C ASN A 299 5.21 6.40 -9.30
N HIS A 300 4.28 7.21 -8.79
CA HIS A 300 4.58 8.53 -8.23
C HIS A 300 5.70 8.45 -7.16
N PRO A 301 6.72 9.34 -7.15
CA PRO A 301 6.83 10.61 -7.90
C PRO A 301 7.59 10.51 -9.24
N GLU A 302 7.75 9.33 -9.82
CA GLU A 302 8.33 9.17 -11.16
C GLU A 302 7.49 9.89 -12.22
N VAL A 303 8.12 10.24 -13.35
CA VAL A 303 7.43 10.86 -14.49
C VAL A 303 6.83 9.82 -15.41
N ALA A 304 7.43 8.62 -15.51
CA ALA A 304 6.97 7.63 -16.48
C ALA A 304 7.17 6.17 -16.03
N ILE A 305 6.43 5.27 -16.67
CA ILE A 305 6.48 3.82 -16.52
C ILE A 305 6.37 3.13 -17.86
N LEU A 306 7.22 2.13 -18.10
CA LEU A 306 7.18 1.26 -19.28
C LEU A 306 6.50 -0.06 -18.95
N SER A 307 5.62 -0.53 -19.83
CA SER A 307 4.93 -1.81 -19.69
C SER A 307 5.16 -2.70 -20.91
N LEU A 308 5.39 -4.00 -20.65
CA LEU A 308 5.49 -5.01 -21.68
C LEU A 308 4.20 -5.82 -21.76
N GLY A 309 3.58 -5.84 -22.93
CA GLY A 309 2.50 -6.74 -23.27
C GLY A 309 2.98 -8.17 -23.49
N ARG A 310 2.04 -9.07 -23.76
CA ARG A 310 2.35 -10.47 -24.05
C ARG A 310 3.04 -10.61 -25.41
N ILE A 311 4.24 -11.17 -25.40
CA ILE A 311 4.98 -11.53 -26.61
C ILE A 311 4.47 -12.89 -27.13
N ALA A 312 4.15 -12.93 -28.42
CA ALA A 312 3.66 -14.13 -29.10
C ALA A 312 4.20 -14.18 -30.53
N GLN A 313 4.29 -15.39 -31.09
CA GLN A 313 4.59 -15.56 -32.52
C GLN A 313 3.44 -15.01 -33.36
N ARG A 314 3.76 -14.05 -34.24
CA ARG A 314 2.78 -13.38 -35.11
C ARG A 314 3.31 -13.31 -36.55
N PRO A 315 2.43 -13.39 -37.56
CA PRO A 315 2.80 -13.09 -38.93
C PRO A 315 2.99 -11.58 -39.07
N VAL A 316 4.14 -11.20 -39.55
CA VAL A 316 4.50 -9.78 -39.85
C VAL A 316 5.09 -9.69 -41.23
N VAL A 317 5.00 -8.52 -41.86
CA VAL A 317 5.65 -8.26 -43.13
C VAL A 317 7.05 -7.70 -42.90
N ARG A 318 8.08 -8.36 -43.46
CA ARG A 318 9.45 -7.87 -43.50
C ARG A 318 9.98 -8.04 -44.94
N ASP A 319 10.53 -6.98 -45.47
CA ASP A 319 11.10 -6.95 -46.86
C ASP A 319 10.12 -7.42 -47.94
N GLY A 320 8.80 -7.19 -47.70
CA GLY A 320 7.73 -7.60 -48.62
C GLY A 320 7.25 -9.05 -48.43
N GLU A 321 7.84 -9.83 -47.52
CA GLU A 321 7.46 -11.21 -47.23
C GLU A 321 6.75 -11.33 -45.86
N ILE A 322 5.84 -12.31 -45.76
CA ILE A 322 5.19 -12.65 -44.49
C ILE A 322 6.09 -13.63 -43.74
N VAL A 323 6.59 -13.22 -42.59
CA VAL A 323 7.43 -14.02 -41.73
C VAL A 323 6.81 -14.14 -40.33
N VAL A 324 7.15 -15.20 -39.60
CA VAL A 324 6.71 -15.40 -38.20
C VAL A 324 7.78 -14.83 -37.27
N ARG A 325 7.38 -13.88 -36.42
CA ARG A 325 8.26 -13.20 -35.47
C ARG A 325 7.66 -13.18 -34.06
N PRO A 326 8.48 -13.17 -32.98
CA PRO A 326 8.02 -12.93 -31.63
C PRO A 326 7.72 -11.43 -31.47
N VAL A 327 6.45 -11.07 -31.46
CA VAL A 327 5.97 -9.67 -31.43
C VAL A 327 5.17 -9.43 -30.16
N GLY A 328 5.38 -8.29 -29.55
CA GLY A 328 4.63 -7.79 -28.42
C GLY A 328 4.41 -6.29 -28.51
N TYR A 329 3.66 -5.75 -27.57
CA TYR A 329 3.45 -4.29 -27.48
C TYR A 329 4.22 -3.74 -26.28
N VAL A 330 4.81 -2.57 -26.49
CA VAL A 330 5.42 -1.75 -25.46
C VAL A 330 4.51 -0.56 -25.23
N ALA A 331 4.13 -0.31 -23.98
CA ALA A 331 3.34 0.85 -23.61
C ALA A 331 4.13 1.73 -22.65
N LEU A 332 4.19 3.01 -22.92
CA LEU A 332 4.79 4.05 -22.10
C LEU A 332 3.69 4.95 -21.57
N THR A 333 3.49 4.97 -20.26
CA THR A 333 2.61 5.94 -19.60
C THR A 333 3.45 6.99 -18.92
N PHE A 334 3.11 8.27 -19.10
CA PHE A 334 3.90 9.40 -18.63
C PHE A 334 3.03 10.55 -18.14
N ASP A 335 3.62 11.40 -17.29
CA ASP A 335 3.01 12.63 -16.78
C ASP A 335 3.06 13.72 -17.85
N HIS A 336 1.87 14.06 -18.39
CA HIS A 336 1.78 15.05 -19.48
C HIS A 336 2.03 16.50 -19.01
N ARG A 337 2.28 16.74 -17.73
CA ARG A 337 2.76 18.03 -17.23
C ARG A 337 4.26 18.21 -17.47
N VAL A 338 5.00 17.10 -17.63
CA VAL A 338 6.47 17.09 -17.77
C VAL A 338 6.90 16.70 -19.17
N VAL A 339 6.19 15.77 -19.82
CA VAL A 339 6.56 15.20 -21.12
C VAL A 339 5.43 15.35 -22.11
N ASP A 340 5.75 15.86 -23.29
CA ASP A 340 4.83 15.96 -24.43
C ASP A 340 4.79 14.65 -25.23
N GLY A 341 3.66 14.41 -25.92
CA GLY A 341 3.43 13.17 -26.66
C GLY A 341 4.47 12.83 -27.72
N ALA A 342 4.96 13.82 -28.47
CA ALA A 342 6.02 13.62 -29.47
C ALA A 342 7.32 13.14 -28.79
N ARG A 343 7.69 13.77 -27.70
CA ARG A 343 8.91 13.46 -26.95
C ARG A 343 8.84 12.06 -26.30
N ALA A 344 7.67 11.69 -25.79
CA ALA A 344 7.39 10.35 -25.30
C ALA A 344 7.50 9.29 -26.40
N ALA A 345 6.97 9.59 -27.59
CA ALA A 345 7.08 8.71 -28.75
C ALA A 345 8.54 8.53 -29.22
N GLU A 346 9.33 9.62 -29.27
CA GLU A 346 10.76 9.55 -29.60
C GLU A 346 11.54 8.65 -28.63
N PHE A 347 11.29 8.78 -27.32
CA PHE A 347 11.86 7.90 -26.30
C PHE A 347 11.43 6.45 -26.51
N GLY A 348 10.13 6.20 -26.66
CA GLY A 348 9.60 4.85 -26.91
C GLY A 348 10.26 4.20 -28.11
N LEU A 349 10.33 4.91 -29.24
CA LEU A 349 11.01 4.45 -30.45
C LEU A 349 12.53 4.25 -30.23
N ALA A 350 13.18 5.04 -29.37
CA ALA A 350 14.58 4.84 -29.03
C ALA A 350 14.81 3.56 -28.24
N VAL A 351 13.90 3.21 -27.32
CA VAL A 351 13.91 1.91 -26.63
C VAL A 351 13.68 0.76 -27.61
N LEU A 352 12.67 0.87 -28.48
CA LEU A 352 12.36 -0.18 -29.47
C LEU A 352 13.54 -0.46 -30.40
N ARG A 353 14.19 0.59 -30.94
CA ARG A 353 15.38 0.42 -31.79
C ARG A 353 16.50 -0.39 -31.12
N ARG A 354 16.71 -0.18 -29.80
CA ARG A 354 17.72 -0.94 -29.03
C ARG A 354 17.32 -2.41 -28.82
N LEU A 355 16.02 -2.69 -28.74
CA LEU A 355 15.51 -4.07 -28.61
C LEU A 355 15.52 -4.80 -29.95
N GLU A 356 15.18 -4.12 -31.05
CA GLU A 356 15.12 -4.70 -32.39
C GLU A 356 16.51 -4.87 -33.02
N GLN A 357 17.43 -3.98 -32.66
CA GLN A 357 18.81 -3.98 -33.14
C GLN A 357 19.79 -3.76 -31.98
N PRO A 358 19.96 -4.73 -31.07
CA PRO A 358 20.90 -4.59 -29.99
C PRO A 358 22.32 -4.38 -30.57
N SER A 359 22.99 -3.33 -30.07
CA SER A 359 24.39 -3.06 -30.42
C SER A 359 25.21 -4.30 -30.08
N SER A 360 25.97 -4.82 -31.04
CA SER A 360 26.92 -5.90 -30.81
C SER A 360 27.96 -5.38 -29.79
N SER A 361 27.85 -5.82 -28.55
CA SER A 361 28.80 -5.55 -27.46
C SER A 361 30.01 -6.43 -27.61
#